data_3af819a47095635192efc4d8d7a1d20f
#
_entry.id   3af819a47095635192efc4d8d7a1d20f
#
_cell.length_a   1.000
_cell.length_b   1.000
_cell.length_c   1.000
_cell.angle_alpha   90.00
_cell.angle_beta   90.00
_cell.angle_gamma   90.00
#
_symmetry.space_group_name_H-M   'P 1'
#
loop_
_entity.id
_entity.type
_entity.pdbx_description
1 polymer ?
#
loop_
_entity_poly.entity_id
_entity_poly.type
_entity_poly.pdbx_seq_one_letter_code
_entity_poly.pdbx_strand_id
1 'polypeptide(L)'
;MLSKGYKPSTVNVRVAAIRSYLFYSADMDVSIQSIALAISQITPCKTTKEEKRIISNEGLTALFDAPPNTKFGLRDRVILILLYDTAVRISELLNIRLGDIALNTKYPSIFITGKGNKERTIQLTDKATEHLKEYLRVYHKNQSPDNYLFSTTIKGHTDRMSVANVQRVIKKYSAIVRDSGIDLPKSVHCHMFRRTRATNLYQDGVAIELVSTVLGHARTDTTKSYYAKPSVEQLRAAMESVPTPVESESPLWVGNEDEMARMCGLR
;
A
#
# COMPACT_ATOMS: atom_id res chain seq x y z
N MET A 1 -23.88 -14.13 -15.20
CA MET A 1 -23.35 -13.35 -14.04
C MET A 1 -23.47 -11.85 -14.28
N LEU A 2 -23.08 -11.32 -15.44
CA LEU A 2 -23.26 -9.90 -15.76
C LEU A 2 -24.73 -9.47 -15.74
N SER A 3 -25.64 -10.30 -16.27
CA SER A 3 -27.09 -10.09 -16.20
C SER A 3 -27.67 -10.01 -14.78
N LYS A 4 -26.93 -10.51 -13.78
CA LYS A 4 -27.27 -10.41 -12.35
C LYS A 4 -26.61 -9.22 -11.65
N GLY A 5 -26.04 -8.24 -12.38
CA GLY A 5 -25.47 -7.01 -11.84
C GLY A 5 -24.10 -7.15 -11.15
N TYR A 6 -23.40 -8.29 -11.31
CA TYR A 6 -22.03 -8.41 -10.74
C TYR A 6 -21.03 -7.54 -11.49
N LYS A 7 -20.12 -6.91 -10.75
CA LYS A 7 -19.01 -6.13 -11.34
C LYS A 7 -18.14 -7.03 -12.23
N PRO A 8 -17.62 -6.54 -13.38
CA PRO A 8 -16.75 -7.30 -14.27
C PRO A 8 -15.54 -7.95 -13.56
N SER A 9 -14.92 -7.25 -12.62
CA SER A 9 -13.81 -7.78 -11.81
C SER A 9 -14.22 -9.00 -10.97
N THR A 10 -15.42 -8.97 -10.39
CA THR A 10 -15.97 -10.12 -9.62
C THR A 10 -16.26 -11.31 -10.53
N VAL A 11 -16.78 -11.06 -11.72
CA VAL A 11 -17.01 -12.11 -12.72
C VAL A 11 -15.69 -12.76 -13.12
N ASN A 12 -14.67 -11.96 -13.42
CA ASN A 12 -13.33 -12.45 -13.80
C ASN A 12 -12.71 -13.34 -12.71
N VAL A 13 -12.80 -12.93 -11.44
CA VAL A 13 -12.27 -13.74 -10.31
C VAL A 13 -13.02 -15.08 -10.21
N ARG A 14 -14.33 -15.08 -10.34
CA ARG A 14 -15.13 -16.32 -10.30
C ARG A 14 -14.82 -17.24 -11.48
N VAL A 15 -14.70 -16.70 -12.69
CA VAL A 15 -14.33 -17.48 -13.88
C VAL A 15 -12.92 -18.06 -13.70
N ALA A 16 -11.97 -17.30 -13.18
CA ALA A 16 -10.61 -17.79 -12.90
C ALA A 16 -10.64 -18.95 -11.88
N ALA A 17 -11.43 -18.85 -10.81
CA ALA A 17 -11.56 -19.93 -9.82
C ALA A 17 -12.16 -21.20 -10.43
N ILE A 18 -13.23 -21.07 -11.22
CA ILE A 18 -13.86 -22.22 -11.91
C ILE A 18 -12.88 -22.83 -12.91
N ARG A 19 -12.16 -22.01 -13.66
CA ARG A 19 -11.13 -22.47 -14.60
C ARG A 19 -10.05 -23.28 -13.88
N SER A 20 -9.47 -22.75 -12.80
CA SER A 20 -8.45 -23.46 -12.02
C SER A 20 -8.96 -24.80 -11.49
N TYR A 21 -10.21 -24.84 -11.01
CA TYR A 21 -10.83 -26.08 -10.54
C TYR A 21 -11.01 -27.10 -11.66
N LEU A 22 -11.52 -26.67 -12.82
CA LEU A 22 -11.75 -27.60 -13.95
C LEU A 22 -10.43 -28.13 -14.53
N PHE A 23 -9.36 -27.32 -14.60
CA PHE A 23 -8.04 -27.82 -15.00
C PHE A 23 -7.50 -28.84 -13.99
N TYR A 24 -7.61 -28.54 -12.68
CA TYR A 24 -7.24 -29.50 -11.65
C TYR A 24 -8.04 -30.83 -11.78
N SER A 25 -9.34 -30.73 -12.02
CA SER A 25 -10.20 -31.92 -12.19
C SER A 25 -9.88 -32.69 -13.48
N ALA A 26 -9.48 -32.00 -14.56
CA ALA A 26 -9.09 -32.62 -15.83
C ALA A 26 -7.76 -33.40 -15.74
N ASP A 27 -6.88 -33.03 -14.80
CA ASP A 27 -5.66 -33.79 -14.48
C ASP A 27 -5.99 -35.14 -13.80
N MET A 28 -7.17 -35.22 -13.14
CA MET A 28 -7.64 -36.43 -12.44
C MET A 28 -8.58 -37.26 -13.28
N ASP A 29 -9.36 -36.63 -14.18
CA ASP A 29 -10.39 -37.29 -15.00
C ASP A 29 -10.38 -36.71 -16.42
N VAL A 30 -9.96 -37.53 -17.38
CA VAL A 30 -9.88 -37.21 -18.81
C VAL A 30 -11.20 -36.75 -19.39
N SER A 31 -12.36 -37.26 -18.86
CA SER A 31 -13.68 -36.89 -19.34
C SER A 31 -14.00 -35.40 -19.19
N ILE A 32 -13.29 -34.69 -18.28
CA ILE A 32 -13.48 -33.25 -17.98
C ILE A 32 -12.63 -32.35 -18.90
N GLN A 33 -11.67 -32.90 -19.64
CA GLN A 33 -10.74 -32.13 -20.46
C GLN A 33 -11.46 -31.21 -21.48
N SER A 34 -12.49 -31.71 -22.14
CA SER A 34 -13.25 -30.91 -23.11
C SER A 34 -13.90 -29.69 -22.47
N ILE A 35 -14.43 -29.83 -21.25
CA ILE A 35 -15.05 -28.75 -20.48
C ILE A 35 -13.98 -27.76 -20.02
N ALA A 36 -12.83 -28.25 -19.53
CA ALA A 36 -11.72 -27.42 -19.12
C ALA A 36 -11.15 -26.58 -20.30
N LEU A 37 -11.05 -27.16 -21.47
CA LEU A 37 -10.67 -26.47 -22.71
C LEU A 37 -11.71 -25.42 -23.10
N ALA A 38 -13.00 -25.76 -23.08
CA ALA A 38 -14.08 -24.82 -23.41
C ALA A 38 -14.07 -23.59 -22.48
N ILE A 39 -13.85 -23.75 -21.18
CA ILE A 39 -13.79 -22.62 -20.25
C ILE A 39 -12.54 -21.77 -20.44
N SER A 40 -11.44 -22.32 -21.00
CA SER A 40 -10.23 -21.55 -21.29
C SER A 40 -10.46 -20.51 -22.39
N GLN A 41 -11.41 -20.70 -23.27
CA GLN A 41 -11.79 -19.79 -24.36
C GLN A 41 -12.59 -18.58 -23.87
N ILE A 42 -13.11 -18.60 -22.64
CA ILE A 42 -13.86 -17.46 -22.09
C ILE A 42 -12.89 -16.31 -21.86
N THR A 43 -13.00 -15.24 -22.64
CA THR A 43 -12.19 -14.04 -22.46
C THR A 43 -12.62 -13.28 -21.20
N PRO A 44 -11.67 -12.75 -20.41
CA PRO A 44 -12.00 -11.92 -19.27
C PRO A 44 -12.77 -10.67 -19.69
N CYS A 45 -13.75 -10.27 -18.89
CA CYS A 45 -14.48 -9.02 -19.09
C CYS A 45 -13.52 -7.84 -18.99
N LYS A 46 -13.64 -6.85 -19.88
CA LYS A 46 -12.88 -5.59 -19.78
C LYS A 46 -13.23 -4.91 -18.44
N THR A 47 -12.22 -4.54 -17.68
CA THR A 47 -12.35 -3.78 -16.43
C THR A 47 -11.72 -2.42 -16.61
N THR A 48 -12.45 -1.37 -16.26
CA THR A 48 -11.84 -0.04 -16.13
C THR A 48 -10.95 -0.02 -14.90
N LYS A 49 -9.68 0.36 -15.07
CA LYS A 49 -8.80 0.61 -13.92
C LYS A 49 -9.22 1.95 -13.31
N GLU A 50 -10.10 1.91 -12.31
CA GLU A 50 -10.36 3.07 -11.49
C GLU A 50 -9.06 3.48 -10.77
N GLU A 51 -8.80 4.78 -10.74
CA GLU A 51 -7.67 5.32 -9.99
C GLU A 51 -7.90 5.05 -8.50
N LYS A 52 -7.02 4.26 -7.93
CA LYS A 52 -7.15 3.87 -6.52
C LYS A 52 -6.77 5.06 -5.63
N ARG A 53 -7.73 5.68 -5.00
CA ARG A 53 -7.50 6.79 -4.06
C ARG A 53 -6.56 6.39 -2.95
N ILE A 54 -5.70 7.32 -2.55
CA ILE A 54 -4.83 7.27 -1.37
C ILE A 54 -5.38 8.20 -0.30
N ILE A 55 -4.85 8.11 0.92
CA ILE A 55 -5.18 9.04 2.01
C ILE A 55 -4.25 10.24 1.88
N SER A 56 -4.78 11.45 1.95
CA SER A 56 -3.97 12.68 1.97
C SER A 56 -3.11 12.77 3.24
N ASN A 57 -2.05 13.57 3.23
CA ASN A 57 -1.22 13.77 4.42
C ASN A 57 -2.01 14.38 5.57
N GLU A 58 -2.92 15.31 5.29
CA GLU A 58 -3.85 15.86 6.27
C GLU A 58 -4.76 14.77 6.85
N GLY A 59 -5.34 13.93 5.99
CA GLY A 59 -6.17 12.80 6.42
C GLY A 59 -5.41 11.77 7.25
N LEU A 60 -4.12 11.50 6.95
CA LEU A 60 -3.27 10.64 7.76
C LEU A 60 -3.04 11.22 9.15
N THR A 61 -2.65 12.50 9.23
CA THR A 61 -2.44 13.19 10.51
C THR A 61 -3.70 13.13 11.35
N ALA A 62 -4.83 13.51 10.80
CA ALA A 62 -6.10 13.45 11.50
C ALA A 62 -6.48 12.04 11.96
N LEU A 63 -6.21 11.01 11.16
CA LEU A 63 -6.44 9.61 11.56
C LEU A 63 -5.55 9.17 12.72
N PHE A 64 -4.30 9.64 12.79
CA PHE A 64 -3.40 9.31 13.90
C PHE A 64 -3.74 10.05 15.17
N ASP A 65 -4.32 11.25 15.08
CA ASP A 65 -4.73 12.09 16.22
C ASP A 65 -6.14 11.77 16.74
N ALA A 66 -7.00 11.18 15.90
CA ALA A 66 -8.38 10.86 16.26
C ALA A 66 -8.54 9.90 17.46
N PRO A 67 -7.64 8.93 17.72
CA PRO A 67 -7.73 8.08 18.91
C PRO A 67 -7.51 8.90 20.20
N PRO A 68 -8.42 8.81 21.20
CA PRO A 68 -8.32 9.57 22.44
C PRO A 68 -7.13 9.13 23.30
N ASN A 69 -6.73 9.98 24.27
CA ASN A 69 -5.65 9.67 25.20
C ASN A 69 -6.11 8.70 26.32
N THR A 70 -6.50 7.50 25.91
CA THR A 70 -6.88 6.38 26.78
C THR A 70 -6.05 5.16 26.45
N LYS A 71 -6.06 4.14 27.34
CA LYS A 71 -5.35 2.89 27.07
C LYS A 71 -5.74 2.31 25.71
N PHE A 72 -7.02 2.19 25.40
CA PHE A 72 -7.49 1.69 24.09
C PHE A 72 -7.13 2.62 22.92
N GLY A 73 -7.20 3.93 23.11
CA GLY A 73 -6.81 4.89 22.08
C GLY A 73 -5.33 4.83 21.77
N LEU A 74 -4.45 4.64 22.76
CA LEU A 74 -3.01 4.41 22.54
C LEU A 74 -2.77 3.18 21.66
N ARG A 75 -3.41 2.05 21.95
CA ARG A 75 -3.33 0.84 21.12
C ARG A 75 -3.79 1.13 19.69
N ASP A 76 -4.95 1.75 19.55
CA ASP A 76 -5.56 2.00 18.25
C ASP A 76 -4.69 2.96 17.41
N ARG A 77 -4.11 3.99 18.05
CA ARG A 77 -3.15 4.91 17.41
C ARG A 77 -1.92 4.17 16.89
N VAL A 78 -1.32 3.30 17.70
CA VAL A 78 -0.13 2.54 17.31
C VAL A 78 -0.46 1.57 16.17
N ILE A 79 -1.64 0.96 16.15
CA ILE A 79 -2.08 0.12 15.01
C ILE A 79 -2.12 0.96 13.72
N LEU A 80 -2.72 2.16 13.74
CA LEU A 80 -2.82 3.03 12.56
C LEU A 80 -1.44 3.50 12.08
N ILE A 81 -0.57 3.92 13.01
CA ILE A 81 0.79 4.36 12.70
C ILE A 81 1.60 3.22 12.09
N LEU A 82 1.61 2.03 12.70
CA LEU A 82 2.37 0.90 12.17
C LEU A 82 1.85 0.40 10.82
N LEU A 83 0.53 0.40 10.58
CA LEU A 83 -0.03 0.08 9.27
C LEU A 83 0.52 0.98 8.15
N TYR A 84 0.72 2.25 8.47
CA TYR A 84 1.27 3.22 7.52
C TYR A 84 2.79 3.13 7.44
N ASP A 85 3.48 3.25 8.57
CA ASP A 85 4.94 3.37 8.61
C ASP A 85 5.65 2.14 8.05
N THR A 86 5.21 0.94 8.47
CA THR A 86 5.80 -0.32 8.01
C THR A 86 5.26 -0.80 6.67
N ALA A 87 4.12 -0.27 6.24
CA ALA A 87 3.40 -0.72 5.03
C ALA A 87 3.18 -2.24 4.94
N VAL A 88 3.16 -2.96 6.06
CA VAL A 88 2.94 -4.42 6.10
C VAL A 88 1.49 -4.79 5.77
N ARG A 89 1.25 -6.06 5.44
CA ARG A 89 -0.11 -6.58 5.34
C ARG A 89 -0.71 -6.71 6.75
N ILE A 90 -2.03 -6.54 6.87
CA ILE A 90 -2.69 -6.66 8.17
C ILE A 90 -2.43 -8.00 8.87
N SER A 91 -2.35 -9.09 8.13
CA SER A 91 -2.01 -10.40 8.68
C SER A 91 -0.57 -10.45 9.20
N GLU A 92 0.37 -9.79 8.54
CA GLU A 92 1.75 -9.66 8.96
C GLU A 92 1.82 -8.83 10.26
N LEU A 93 1.16 -7.67 10.31
CA LEU A 93 1.10 -6.81 11.51
C LEU A 93 0.58 -7.56 12.74
N LEU A 94 -0.50 -8.33 12.56
CA LEU A 94 -1.13 -9.04 13.67
C LEU A 94 -0.35 -10.29 14.09
N ASN A 95 0.55 -10.80 13.28
CA ASN A 95 1.43 -11.92 13.60
C ASN A 95 2.72 -11.50 14.33
N ILE A 96 3.02 -10.19 14.41
CA ILE A 96 4.20 -9.69 15.11
C ILE A 96 4.15 -10.15 16.59
N ARG A 97 5.25 -10.73 17.04
CA ARG A 97 5.49 -11.06 18.45
C ARG A 97 6.42 -10.05 19.11
N LEU A 98 6.43 -10.00 20.41
CA LEU A 98 7.31 -9.07 21.14
C LEU A 98 8.79 -9.33 20.85
N GLY A 99 9.16 -10.59 20.63
CA GLY A 99 10.52 -11.00 20.26
C GLY A 99 10.96 -10.53 18.87
N ASP A 100 10.00 -10.16 17.98
CA ASP A 100 10.29 -9.66 16.63
C ASP A 100 10.68 -8.17 16.63
N ILE A 101 10.67 -7.49 17.78
CA ILE A 101 10.80 -6.04 17.90
C ILE A 101 12.15 -5.67 18.48
N ALA A 102 12.96 -4.93 17.76
CA ALA A 102 14.26 -4.43 18.16
C ALA A 102 14.26 -2.89 18.22
N LEU A 103 13.95 -2.29 19.39
CA LEU A 103 13.86 -0.83 19.56
C LEU A 103 15.11 -0.19 20.16
N ASN A 104 15.96 -0.98 20.84
CA ASN A 104 17.16 -0.48 21.54
C ASN A 104 18.41 -0.63 20.67
N THR A 105 18.29 -0.36 19.39
CA THR A 105 19.35 -0.45 18.39
C THR A 105 19.53 0.89 17.70
N LYS A 106 20.66 1.09 17.01
CA LYS A 106 20.90 2.29 16.18
C LYS A 106 19.79 2.48 15.13
N TYR A 107 19.21 1.39 14.64
CA TYR A 107 18.15 1.39 13.64
C TYR A 107 16.97 0.54 14.16
N PRO A 108 16.01 1.16 14.88
CA PRO A 108 14.83 0.47 15.39
C PRO A 108 14.08 -0.25 14.28
N SER A 109 13.72 -1.51 14.52
CA SER A 109 13.17 -2.35 13.45
C SER A 109 12.21 -3.40 13.96
N ILE A 110 11.42 -3.94 13.04
CA ILE A 110 10.53 -5.09 13.28
C ILE A 110 10.85 -6.17 12.24
N PHE A 111 11.00 -7.40 12.72
CA PHE A 111 11.13 -8.58 11.89
C PHE A 111 9.75 -9.07 11.46
N ILE A 112 9.57 -9.33 10.17
CA ILE A 112 8.28 -9.70 9.58
C ILE A 112 8.42 -10.99 8.79
N THR A 113 7.58 -11.97 9.13
CA THR A 113 7.40 -13.19 8.35
C THR A 113 6.18 -13.04 7.44
N GLY A 114 6.41 -13.03 6.14
CA GLY A 114 5.38 -12.84 5.12
C GLY A 114 4.84 -14.14 4.52
N LYS A 115 4.02 -14.01 3.47
CA LYS A 115 3.47 -15.16 2.73
C LYS A 115 4.58 -16.02 2.14
N GLY A 116 4.51 -17.35 2.37
CA GLY A 116 5.52 -18.30 1.90
C GLY A 116 6.80 -18.30 2.73
N ASN A 117 6.70 -17.95 3.99
CA ASN A 117 7.81 -17.87 4.96
C ASN A 117 8.95 -16.92 4.50
N LYS A 118 8.58 -15.87 3.75
CA LYS A 118 9.55 -14.85 3.35
C LYS A 118 9.74 -13.87 4.48
N GLU A 119 10.96 -13.78 4.95
CA GLU A 119 11.37 -12.95 6.07
C GLU A 119 11.95 -11.63 5.57
N ARG A 120 11.67 -10.56 6.31
CA ARG A 120 12.29 -9.24 6.09
C ARG A 120 12.28 -8.41 7.36
N THR A 121 13.29 -7.56 7.49
CA THR A 121 13.34 -6.56 8.56
C THR A 121 12.89 -5.21 8.01
N ILE A 122 11.98 -4.54 8.72
CA ILE A 122 11.50 -3.21 8.37
C ILE A 122 11.99 -2.23 9.43
N GLN A 123 12.67 -1.17 8.98
CA GLN A 123 13.10 -0.09 9.84
C GLN A 123 11.89 0.79 10.20
N LEU A 124 11.84 1.24 11.44
CA LEU A 124 10.82 2.15 11.94
C LEU A 124 11.33 3.59 11.89
N THR A 125 10.41 4.52 11.63
CA THR A 125 10.69 5.95 11.85
C THR A 125 10.78 6.25 13.34
N ASP A 126 11.43 7.37 13.70
CA ASP A 126 11.57 7.80 15.10
C ASP A 126 10.20 7.96 15.76
N LYS A 127 9.25 8.60 15.07
CA LYS A 127 7.87 8.78 15.57
C LYS A 127 7.16 7.46 15.83
N ALA A 128 7.25 6.51 14.90
CA ALA A 128 6.65 5.18 15.08
C ALA A 128 7.30 4.45 16.26
N THR A 129 8.61 4.60 16.41
CA THR A 129 9.38 4.01 17.52
C THR A 129 8.95 4.56 18.88
N GLU A 130 8.77 5.86 19.02
CA GLU A 130 8.29 6.50 20.25
C GLU A 130 6.92 5.99 20.66
N HIS A 131 5.94 6.02 19.74
CA HIS A 131 4.60 5.50 19.99
C HIS A 131 4.60 4.02 20.35
N LEU A 132 5.43 3.22 19.69
CA LEU A 132 5.55 1.78 19.99
C LEU A 132 6.18 1.55 21.37
N LYS A 133 7.22 2.29 21.76
CA LYS A 133 7.81 2.23 23.10
C LYS A 133 6.79 2.54 24.18
N GLU A 134 6.00 3.59 24.00
CA GLU A 134 4.93 3.95 24.95
C GLU A 134 3.88 2.84 25.05
N TYR A 135 3.45 2.28 23.92
CA TYR A 135 2.50 1.17 23.89
C TYR A 135 3.04 -0.06 24.64
N LEU A 136 4.28 -0.46 24.36
CA LEU A 136 4.91 -1.59 25.05
C LEU A 136 5.00 -1.37 26.55
N ARG A 137 5.32 -0.15 26.99
CA ARG A 137 5.37 0.21 28.42
C ARG A 137 4.01 0.06 29.10
N VAL A 138 2.91 0.34 28.40
CA VAL A 138 1.55 0.30 28.97
C VAL A 138 0.94 -1.10 28.91
N TYR A 139 1.19 -1.82 27.83
CA TYR A 139 0.49 -3.08 27.55
C TYR A 139 1.32 -4.34 27.85
N HIS A 140 2.64 -4.26 27.74
CA HIS A 140 3.52 -5.43 27.70
C HIS A 140 4.63 -5.43 28.76
N LYS A 141 4.34 -4.90 29.96
CA LYS A 141 5.27 -4.99 31.08
C LYS A 141 5.52 -6.46 31.45
N ASN A 142 6.79 -6.90 31.40
CA ASN A 142 7.23 -8.23 31.80
C ASN A 142 6.52 -9.40 31.07
N GLN A 143 6.15 -9.22 29.81
CA GLN A 143 5.54 -10.27 29.00
C GLN A 143 6.58 -11.10 28.25
N SER A 144 6.21 -12.36 27.91
CA SER A 144 7.05 -13.24 27.11
C SER A 144 7.29 -12.70 25.70
N PRO A 145 8.50 -12.88 25.13
CA PRO A 145 8.78 -12.58 23.72
C PRO A 145 7.82 -13.24 22.74
N ASP A 146 7.23 -14.38 23.11
CA ASP A 146 6.29 -15.13 22.27
C ASP A 146 4.89 -14.52 22.18
N ASN A 147 4.58 -13.54 23.04
CA ASN A 147 3.27 -12.92 23.02
C ASN A 147 3.09 -12.03 21.78
N TYR A 148 1.87 -12.01 21.25
CA TYR A 148 1.53 -11.14 20.13
C TYR A 148 1.57 -9.67 20.54
N LEU A 149 2.11 -8.82 19.67
CA LEU A 149 2.13 -7.37 19.85
C LEU A 149 0.71 -6.82 20.05
N PHE A 150 -0.25 -7.25 19.24
CA PHE A 150 -1.65 -6.89 19.37
C PHE A 150 -2.49 -8.11 19.74
N SER A 151 -2.95 -8.14 20.96
CA SER A 151 -3.76 -9.23 21.52
C SER A 151 -5.11 -8.74 22.03
N THR A 152 -6.05 -9.67 22.16
CA THR A 152 -7.35 -9.45 22.82
C THR A 152 -7.58 -10.58 23.81
N THR A 153 -8.11 -10.22 24.99
CA THR A 153 -8.50 -11.19 26.00
C THR A 153 -10.02 -11.35 26.00
N ILE A 154 -10.50 -12.55 25.78
CA ILE A 154 -11.91 -12.90 25.80
C ILE A 154 -12.10 -14.06 26.76
N LYS A 155 -12.91 -13.89 27.81
CA LYS A 155 -13.18 -14.93 28.83
C LYS A 155 -11.89 -15.53 29.43
N GLY A 156 -10.88 -14.70 29.69
CA GLY A 156 -9.59 -15.12 30.27
C GLY A 156 -8.58 -15.69 29.26
N HIS A 157 -8.97 -15.97 28.03
CA HIS A 157 -8.05 -16.40 26.98
C HIS A 157 -7.51 -15.19 26.20
N THR A 158 -6.19 -15.04 26.17
CA THR A 158 -5.50 -14.00 25.41
C THR A 158 -5.00 -14.60 24.10
N ASP A 159 -5.44 -14.04 22.99
CA ASP A 159 -5.04 -14.46 21.65
C ASP A 159 -4.80 -13.25 20.77
N ARG A 160 -4.23 -13.50 19.62
CA ARG A 160 -3.99 -12.51 18.57
C ARG A 160 -5.25 -11.72 18.23
N MET A 161 -5.13 -10.41 18.09
CA MET A 161 -6.23 -9.55 17.64
C MET A 161 -6.71 -9.96 16.25
N SER A 162 -8.03 -9.94 16.03
CA SER A 162 -8.60 -10.29 14.73
C SER A 162 -8.52 -9.14 13.71
N VAL A 163 -8.45 -9.48 12.43
CA VAL A 163 -8.51 -8.51 11.32
C VAL A 163 -9.78 -7.66 11.40
N ALA A 164 -10.91 -8.28 11.80
CA ALA A 164 -12.18 -7.59 11.95
C ALA A 164 -12.14 -6.49 13.04
N ASN A 165 -11.36 -6.70 14.11
CA ASN A 165 -11.16 -5.69 15.14
C ASN A 165 -10.43 -4.46 14.59
N VAL A 166 -9.34 -4.67 13.85
CA VAL A 166 -8.59 -3.57 13.21
C VAL A 166 -9.46 -2.84 12.18
N GLN A 167 -10.25 -3.55 11.40
CA GLN A 167 -11.17 -2.92 10.44
C GLN A 167 -12.23 -2.03 11.16
N ARG A 168 -12.72 -2.48 12.33
CA ARG A 168 -13.62 -1.66 13.17
C ARG A 168 -12.93 -0.39 13.69
N VAL A 169 -11.68 -0.51 14.14
CA VAL A 169 -10.85 0.63 14.56
C VAL A 169 -10.73 1.64 13.43
N ILE A 170 -10.30 1.21 12.25
CA ILE A 170 -10.16 2.08 11.07
C ILE A 170 -11.49 2.73 10.71
N LYS A 171 -12.57 1.96 10.65
CA LYS A 171 -13.91 2.48 10.31
C LYS A 171 -14.37 3.53 11.31
N LYS A 172 -14.17 3.28 12.62
CA LYS A 172 -14.53 4.20 13.71
C LYS A 172 -13.82 5.55 13.54
N TYR A 173 -12.50 5.57 13.43
CA TYR A 173 -11.75 6.81 13.35
C TYR A 173 -11.88 7.50 11.99
N SER A 174 -12.07 6.76 10.91
CA SER A 174 -12.40 7.36 9.62
C SER A 174 -13.76 8.05 9.59
N ALA A 175 -14.73 7.59 10.38
CA ALA A 175 -16.00 8.30 10.54
C ALA A 175 -15.80 9.62 11.29
N ILE A 176 -15.10 9.59 12.43
CA ILE A 176 -14.80 10.79 13.25
C ILE A 176 -14.07 11.85 12.41
N VAL A 177 -13.05 11.44 11.65
CA VAL A 177 -12.28 12.38 10.81
C VAL A 177 -13.13 12.98 9.68
N ARG A 178 -14.02 12.19 9.06
CA ARG A 178 -14.95 12.75 8.05
C ARG A 178 -15.96 13.71 8.66
N ASP A 179 -16.46 13.40 9.86
CA ASP A 179 -17.42 14.26 10.57
C ASP A 179 -16.77 15.60 10.96
N SER A 180 -15.43 15.68 11.09
CA SER A 180 -14.69 16.93 11.27
C SER A 180 -14.45 17.72 9.97
N GLY A 181 -14.96 17.24 8.82
CA GLY A 181 -14.86 17.93 7.53
C GLY A 181 -13.60 17.65 6.71
N ILE A 182 -12.72 16.77 7.19
CA ILE A 182 -11.49 16.39 6.45
C ILE A 182 -11.84 15.38 5.35
N ASP A 183 -11.33 15.63 4.12
CA ASP A 183 -11.58 14.73 2.98
C ASP A 183 -10.84 13.40 3.16
N LEU A 184 -11.62 12.36 3.35
CA LEU A 184 -11.16 10.98 3.35
C LEU A 184 -11.89 10.16 2.30
N PRO A 185 -11.22 9.16 1.68
CA PRO A 185 -11.90 8.20 0.82
C PRO A 185 -13.12 7.57 1.49
N LYS A 186 -14.21 7.37 0.74
CA LYS A 186 -15.47 6.80 1.27
C LYS A 186 -15.27 5.51 2.08
N SER A 187 -14.30 4.70 1.69
CA SER A 187 -13.95 3.46 2.40
C SER A 187 -12.45 3.42 2.66
N VAL A 188 -12.05 3.68 3.91
CA VAL A 188 -10.67 3.49 4.38
C VAL A 188 -10.52 2.07 4.91
N HIS A 189 -9.45 1.39 4.52
CA HIS A 189 -9.16 0.00 4.91
C HIS A 189 -7.64 -0.23 5.03
N CYS A 190 -7.23 -1.30 5.70
CA CYS A 190 -5.81 -1.58 6.00
C CYS A 190 -4.89 -1.48 4.77
N HIS A 191 -5.30 -2.04 3.63
CA HIS A 191 -4.45 -2.02 2.43
C HIS A 191 -4.28 -0.61 1.85
N MET A 192 -5.16 0.34 2.19
CA MET A 192 -5.04 1.73 1.76
C MET A 192 -3.85 2.43 2.44
N PHE A 193 -3.60 2.18 3.74
CA PHE A 193 -2.42 2.69 4.44
C PHE A 193 -1.13 2.26 3.74
N ARG A 194 -1.02 0.96 3.45
CA ARG A 194 0.13 0.41 2.72
C ARG A 194 0.30 1.05 1.34
N ARG A 195 -0.80 1.24 0.61
CA ARG A 195 -0.79 1.90 -0.70
C ARG A 195 -0.36 3.35 -0.59
N THR A 196 -0.92 4.09 0.37
CA THR A 196 -0.54 5.48 0.62
C THR A 196 0.94 5.61 0.94
N ARG A 197 1.48 4.77 1.84
CA ARG A 197 2.91 4.78 2.17
C ARG A 197 3.78 4.51 0.95
N ALA A 198 3.42 3.50 0.16
CA ALA A 198 4.17 3.17 -1.05
C ALA A 198 4.15 4.29 -2.09
N THR A 199 3.00 4.95 -2.27
CA THR A 199 2.87 6.10 -3.17
C THR A 199 3.71 7.28 -2.67
N ASN A 200 3.62 7.61 -1.37
CA ASN A 200 4.40 8.70 -0.78
C ASN A 200 5.91 8.44 -0.92
N LEU A 201 6.39 7.23 -0.56
CA LEU A 201 7.80 6.88 -0.74
C LEU A 201 8.28 7.06 -2.18
N TYR A 202 7.46 6.64 -3.15
CA TYR A 202 7.80 6.80 -4.56
C TYR A 202 7.77 8.27 -4.99
N GLN A 203 6.78 9.05 -4.53
CA GLN A 203 6.69 10.50 -4.81
C GLN A 203 7.81 11.30 -4.15
N ASP A 204 8.30 10.85 -2.98
CA ASP A 204 9.47 11.42 -2.29
C ASP A 204 10.82 11.01 -2.94
N GLY A 205 10.78 10.36 -4.12
CA GLY A 205 11.97 10.01 -4.90
C GLY A 205 12.63 8.69 -4.54
N VAL A 206 12.05 7.89 -3.67
CA VAL A 206 12.59 6.55 -3.34
C VAL A 206 12.48 5.63 -4.56
N ALA A 207 13.58 4.99 -4.93
CA ALA A 207 13.61 4.05 -6.05
C ALA A 207 12.56 2.95 -5.90
N ILE A 208 11.86 2.64 -7.00
CA ILE A 208 10.72 1.70 -6.99
C ILE A 208 11.11 0.29 -6.51
N GLU A 209 12.35 -0.10 -6.71
CA GLU A 209 12.94 -1.36 -6.25
C GLU A 209 13.02 -1.40 -4.71
N LEU A 210 13.43 -0.29 -4.08
CA LEU A 210 13.43 -0.15 -2.62
C LEU A 210 12.01 -0.15 -2.07
N VAL A 211 11.08 0.57 -2.70
CA VAL A 211 9.66 0.53 -2.33
C VAL A 211 9.13 -0.91 -2.41
N SER A 212 9.47 -1.66 -3.47
CA SER A 212 9.08 -3.06 -3.65
C SER A 212 9.64 -3.95 -2.53
N THR A 213 10.88 -3.71 -2.11
CA THR A 213 11.54 -4.43 -1.02
C THR A 213 10.84 -4.18 0.32
N VAL A 214 10.55 -2.92 0.66
CA VAL A 214 9.79 -2.54 1.87
C VAL A 214 8.42 -3.24 1.88
N LEU A 215 7.74 -3.25 0.75
CA LEU A 215 6.45 -3.92 0.61
C LEU A 215 6.56 -5.45 0.67
N GLY A 216 7.71 -6.05 0.43
CA GLY A 216 7.87 -7.49 0.31
C GLY A 216 7.07 -8.06 -0.87
N HIS A 217 7.13 -7.41 -2.03
CA HIS A 217 6.56 -7.94 -3.26
C HIS A 217 7.56 -8.91 -3.90
N ALA A 218 7.06 -10.07 -4.32
CA ALA A 218 7.89 -11.06 -5.01
C ALA A 218 8.30 -10.62 -6.43
N ARG A 219 7.55 -9.67 -7.03
CA ARG A 219 7.80 -9.10 -8.35
C ARG A 219 7.64 -7.59 -8.30
N THR A 220 8.62 -6.86 -8.81
CA THR A 220 8.60 -5.39 -8.94
C THR A 220 7.51 -4.90 -9.89
N ASP A 221 7.09 -5.72 -10.86
CA ASP A 221 5.99 -5.39 -11.79
C ASP A 221 4.69 -5.07 -11.06
N THR A 222 4.43 -5.76 -9.94
CA THR A 222 3.28 -5.46 -9.09
C THR A 222 3.38 -4.05 -8.51
N THR A 223 4.57 -3.64 -8.09
CA THR A 223 4.81 -2.29 -7.55
C THR A 223 4.72 -1.25 -8.66
N LYS A 224 5.37 -1.47 -9.81
CA LYS A 224 5.33 -0.57 -10.97
C LYS A 224 3.90 -0.33 -11.47
N SER A 225 3.10 -1.37 -11.60
CA SER A 225 1.72 -1.25 -12.11
C SER A 225 0.76 -0.51 -11.18
N TYR A 226 1.08 -0.44 -9.87
CA TYR A 226 0.20 0.16 -8.87
C TYR A 226 0.65 1.55 -8.39
N TYR A 227 1.97 1.83 -8.37
CA TYR A 227 2.52 3.02 -7.71
C TYR A 227 3.38 3.89 -8.62
N ALA A 228 3.86 3.38 -9.76
CA ALA A 228 4.76 4.09 -10.65
C ALA A 228 4.04 5.09 -11.58
N LYS A 229 3.20 5.96 -11.02
CA LYS A 229 2.79 7.19 -11.70
C LYS A 229 3.65 8.31 -11.14
N PRO A 230 4.65 8.80 -11.89
CA PRO A 230 5.47 9.91 -11.45
C PRO A 230 4.60 11.15 -11.26
N SER A 231 4.90 11.96 -10.25
CA SER A 231 4.28 13.26 -10.10
C SER A 231 4.77 14.20 -11.20
N VAL A 232 4.03 15.30 -11.41
CA VAL A 232 4.44 16.32 -12.39
C VAL A 232 5.80 16.92 -12.00
N GLU A 233 6.05 17.09 -10.69
CA GLU A 233 7.30 17.58 -10.13
C GLU A 233 8.45 16.61 -10.40
N GLN A 234 8.25 15.30 -10.25
CA GLN A 234 9.25 14.28 -10.58
C GLN A 234 9.57 14.24 -12.07
N LEU A 235 8.55 14.36 -12.93
CA LEU A 235 8.76 14.45 -14.38
C LEU A 235 9.56 15.69 -14.74
N ARG A 236 9.21 16.83 -14.15
CA ARG A 236 9.93 18.09 -14.36
C ARG A 236 11.38 17.99 -13.89
N ALA A 237 11.62 17.52 -12.68
CA ALA A 237 12.96 17.32 -12.14
C ALA A 237 13.80 16.35 -13.01
N ALA A 238 13.20 15.29 -13.53
CA ALA A 238 13.86 14.36 -14.43
C ALA A 238 14.22 15.02 -15.77
N MET A 239 13.37 15.88 -16.30
CA MET A 239 13.66 16.64 -17.53
C MET A 239 14.74 17.70 -17.30
N GLU A 240 14.72 18.37 -16.15
CA GLU A 240 15.71 19.38 -15.79
C GLU A 240 17.08 18.77 -15.46
N SER A 241 17.15 17.51 -15.04
CA SER A 241 18.40 16.80 -14.70
C SER A 241 19.23 16.41 -15.92
N VAL A 242 18.63 16.41 -17.11
CA VAL A 242 19.33 16.16 -18.38
C VAL A 242 19.57 17.51 -19.05
N PRO A 243 20.82 17.99 -19.16
CA PRO A 243 21.09 19.23 -19.85
C PRO A 243 20.57 19.15 -21.30
N THR A 244 19.70 20.06 -21.66
CA THR A 244 19.34 20.23 -23.08
C THR A 244 20.59 20.77 -23.78
N PRO A 245 21.12 20.12 -24.82
CA PRO A 245 22.33 20.60 -25.52
C PRO A 245 22.15 21.90 -26.30
N VAL A 246 21.04 22.59 -26.04
CA VAL A 246 20.72 23.90 -26.64
C VAL A 246 20.93 24.98 -25.58
N GLU A 247 22.18 25.22 -25.21
CA GLU A 247 22.60 26.47 -24.61
C GLU A 247 22.90 27.49 -25.73
N SER A 248 21.86 28.03 -26.33
CA SER A 248 22.00 29.34 -26.97
C SER A 248 21.43 30.36 -25.97
N GLU A 249 22.27 31.15 -25.36
CA GLU A 249 21.89 32.31 -24.50
C GLU A 249 21.04 33.34 -25.28
N SER A 250 20.91 33.19 -26.58
CA SER A 250 20.05 33.98 -27.43
C SER A 250 19.16 33.09 -28.30
N PRO A 251 17.88 33.43 -28.50
CA PRO A 251 17.02 32.73 -29.45
C PRO A 251 17.67 32.70 -30.83
N LEU A 252 17.57 31.58 -31.55
CA LEU A 252 18.16 31.37 -32.91
C LEU A 252 17.80 32.44 -33.92
N TRP A 253 16.76 33.22 -33.65
CA TRP A 253 16.27 34.32 -34.52
C TRP A 253 16.80 35.70 -34.12
N VAL A 254 17.45 35.87 -32.97
CA VAL A 254 18.02 37.16 -32.58
C VAL A 254 19.30 37.41 -33.36
N GLY A 255 19.27 38.40 -34.24
CA GLY A 255 20.35 38.74 -35.15
C GLY A 255 20.24 38.16 -36.57
N ASN A 256 19.29 37.24 -36.84
CA ASN A 256 19.07 36.62 -38.13
C ASN A 256 17.60 36.78 -38.63
N GLU A 257 16.92 37.82 -38.18
CA GLU A 257 15.49 38.04 -38.43
C GLU A 257 15.15 38.16 -39.92
N ASP A 258 16.01 38.86 -40.71
CA ASP A 258 15.80 39.03 -42.15
C ASP A 258 16.04 37.73 -42.95
N GLU A 259 16.97 36.90 -42.51
CA GLU A 259 17.27 35.62 -43.16
C GLU A 259 16.18 34.57 -42.87
N MET A 260 15.70 34.54 -41.65
CA MET A 260 14.57 33.70 -41.23
C MET A 260 13.27 34.14 -41.93
N ALA A 261 13.01 35.45 -42.07
CA ALA A 261 11.85 35.97 -42.80
C ALA A 261 11.88 35.54 -44.27
N ARG A 262 13.05 35.56 -44.94
CA ARG A 262 13.23 35.06 -46.31
C ARG A 262 13.00 33.55 -46.40
N MET A 263 13.54 32.76 -45.48
CA MET A 263 13.32 31.31 -45.46
C MET A 263 11.85 30.92 -45.23
N CYS A 264 11.11 31.71 -44.47
CA CYS A 264 9.67 31.54 -44.25
C CYS A 264 8.80 32.16 -45.35
N GLY A 265 9.38 32.75 -46.39
CA GLY A 265 8.63 33.37 -47.51
C GLY A 265 7.83 34.63 -47.13
N LEU A 266 8.24 35.31 -46.06
CA LEU A 266 7.56 36.48 -45.51
C LEU A 266 8.12 37.81 -46.07
N ARG A 267 9.18 37.78 -46.92
CA ARG A 267 9.73 38.91 -47.70
C ARG A 267 10.39 38.43 -48.99
#